data_0d1f0923c574e19da7550ca9dc081d9f
#
_entry.id   0d1f0923c574e19da7550ca9dc081d9f
#
_cell.length_a   1.000
_cell.length_b   1.000
_cell.length_c   1.000
_cell.angle_alpha   90.00
_cell.angle_beta   90.00
_cell.angle_gamma   90.00
#
_symmetry.space_group_name_H-M   'P 1'
#
loop_
_entity.id
_entity.type
_entity.pdbx_description
1 polymer ?
#
loop_
_entity_poly.entity_id
_entity_poly.type
_entity_poly.pdbx_seq_one_letter_code
_entity_poly.pdbx_strand_id
1 'polypeptide(L)'
;MGKKYLIKYERNGCIGAGVCVVLDDKSFEMNTDGKADMTPSTQKGEVWEKEIDEAELDDAKKAAEGCPVRVIHIIEKDTGKQIV
;
A
#
# COMPACT_ATOMS: atom_id res chain seq x y z
N MET A 1 18.55 9.00 -10.23
CA MET A 1 17.29 9.50 -9.68
C MET A 1 16.27 8.40 -9.67
N GLY A 2 15.63 8.20 -8.54
CA GLY A 2 14.63 7.16 -8.39
C GLY A 2 13.29 7.52 -9.03
N LYS A 3 12.56 6.50 -9.42
CA LYS A 3 11.19 6.65 -9.90
C LYS A 3 10.25 6.82 -8.72
N LYS A 4 9.09 7.41 -8.98
CA LYS A 4 8.03 7.54 -7.99
C LYS A 4 6.91 6.56 -8.29
N TYR A 5 6.33 6.03 -7.23
CA TYR A 5 5.23 5.07 -7.32
C TYR A 5 4.09 5.51 -6.41
N LEU A 6 2.89 5.09 -6.75
CA LEU A 6 1.70 5.40 -5.96
C LEU A 6 1.10 4.10 -5.44
N ILE A 7 0.96 4.02 -4.11
CA ILE A 7 0.25 2.90 -3.49
C ILE A 7 -1.22 3.29 -3.38
N LYS A 8 -2.10 2.44 -3.89
CA LYS A 8 -3.55 2.56 -3.71
C LYS A 8 -4.03 1.43 -2.83
N TYR A 9 -4.63 1.78 -1.71
CA TYR A 9 -5.04 0.83 -0.69
C TYR A 9 -6.54 0.96 -0.42
N GLU A 10 -7.26 -0.14 -0.62
CA GLU A 10 -8.70 -0.21 -0.38
C GLU A 10 -8.95 -0.76 1.03
N ARG A 11 -8.90 0.13 2.00
CA ARG A 11 -8.98 -0.23 3.42
C ARG A 11 -10.25 -1.00 3.78
N ASN A 12 -11.36 -0.69 3.14
CA ASN A 12 -12.63 -1.37 3.40
C ASN A 12 -12.58 -2.88 3.10
N GLY A 13 -11.73 -3.28 2.16
CA GLY A 13 -11.54 -4.70 1.82
C GLY A 13 -10.51 -5.40 2.69
N CYS A 14 -9.80 -4.68 3.55
CA CYS A 14 -8.76 -5.29 4.40
C CYS A 14 -9.40 -6.20 5.45
N ILE A 15 -8.86 -7.42 5.56
CA ILE A 15 -9.35 -8.42 6.53
C ILE A 15 -8.49 -8.50 7.78
N GLY A 16 -7.52 -7.60 7.92
CA GLY A 16 -6.67 -7.57 9.11
C GLY A 16 -5.65 -8.70 9.18
N ALA A 17 -5.24 -9.25 8.04
CA ALA A 17 -4.26 -10.34 8.00
C ALA A 17 -2.89 -9.95 8.56
N GLY A 18 -2.58 -8.66 8.59
CA GLY A 18 -1.34 -8.15 9.16
C GLY A 18 -0.10 -8.34 8.30
N VAL A 19 -0.21 -8.95 7.13
CA VAL A 19 0.93 -9.23 6.25
C VAL A 19 1.59 -7.93 5.78
N CYS A 20 0.78 -6.93 5.41
CA CYS A 20 1.30 -5.64 4.96
C CYS A 20 2.08 -4.92 6.06
N VAL A 21 1.65 -5.02 7.31
CA VAL A 21 2.34 -4.39 8.43
C VAL A 21 3.70 -5.06 8.68
N VAL A 22 3.75 -6.39 8.54
CA VAL A 22 5.00 -7.15 8.72
C VAL A 22 5.98 -6.86 7.59
N LEU A 23 5.50 -6.80 6.35
CA LEU A 23 6.36 -6.63 5.18
C LEU A 23 6.71 -5.19 4.87
N ASP A 24 5.85 -4.25 5.24
CA ASP A 24 6.06 -2.82 4.99
C ASP A 24 5.58 -2.00 6.18
N ASP A 25 6.31 -2.08 7.29
CA ASP A 25 5.98 -1.38 8.53
C ASP A 25 6.15 0.14 8.43
N LYS A 26 6.83 0.62 7.41
CA LYS A 26 6.99 2.05 7.16
C LYS A 26 5.73 2.68 6.58
N SER A 27 4.93 1.90 5.88
CA SER A 27 3.71 2.40 5.23
C SER A 27 2.43 1.97 5.93
N PHE A 28 2.45 0.86 6.64
CA PHE A 28 1.25 0.27 7.23
C PHE A 28 1.39 0.07 8.74
N GLU A 29 0.30 0.33 9.45
CA GLU A 29 0.21 0.14 10.89
C GLU A 29 -1.18 -0.42 11.21
N MET A 30 -1.24 -1.41 12.11
CA MET A 30 -2.54 -1.98 12.50
C MET A 30 -3.32 -1.02 13.38
N ASN A 31 -4.60 -0.85 13.06
CA ASN A 31 -5.51 -0.06 13.85
C ASN A 31 -6.30 -0.97 14.82
N THR A 32 -6.94 -0.36 15.80
CA THR A 32 -7.73 -1.08 16.81
C THR A 32 -8.98 -1.75 16.25
N ASP A 33 -9.43 -1.35 15.05
CA ASP A 33 -10.57 -1.98 14.38
C ASP A 33 -10.20 -3.27 13.63
N GLY A 34 -8.95 -3.71 13.73
CA GLY A 34 -8.47 -4.92 13.06
C GLY A 34 -8.04 -4.72 11.62
N LYS A 35 -8.05 -3.49 11.13
CA LYS A 35 -7.60 -3.16 9.78
C LYS A 35 -6.29 -2.39 9.82
N ALA A 36 -5.51 -2.46 8.76
CA ALA A 36 -4.28 -1.67 8.65
C ALA A 36 -4.60 -0.26 8.16
N ASP A 37 -3.85 0.71 8.69
CA ASP A 37 -3.84 2.08 8.17
C ASP A 37 -2.55 2.29 7.39
N MET A 38 -2.64 2.99 6.28
CA MET A 38 -1.47 3.40 5.50
C MET A 38 -1.13 4.84 5.85
N THR A 39 0.09 5.08 6.36
CA THR A 39 0.51 6.40 6.83
C THR A 39 1.91 6.75 6.34
N PRO A 40 2.18 7.98 5.91
CA PRO A 40 1.19 9.03 5.63
C PRO A 40 0.40 8.69 4.36
N SER A 41 -0.86 9.08 4.28
CA SER A 41 -1.68 8.81 3.10
C SER A 41 -2.76 9.86 2.93
N THR A 42 -3.32 9.92 1.73
CA THR A 42 -4.44 10.78 1.39
C THR A 42 -5.65 9.91 1.05
N GLN A 43 -6.76 10.11 1.70
CA GLN A 43 -7.99 9.40 1.40
C GLN A 43 -8.71 10.03 0.23
N LYS A 44 -9.06 9.20 -0.76
CA LYS A 44 -9.88 9.60 -1.90
C LYS A 44 -11.05 8.63 -2.02
N GLY A 45 -12.20 9.01 -1.46
CA GLY A 45 -13.34 8.11 -1.36
C GLY A 45 -13.01 6.92 -0.47
N GLU A 46 -13.09 5.71 -1.01
CA GLU A 46 -12.79 4.48 -0.28
C GLU A 46 -11.33 4.04 -0.43
N VAL A 47 -10.55 4.76 -1.21
CA VAL A 47 -9.16 4.43 -1.51
C VAL A 47 -8.21 5.38 -0.80
N TRP A 48 -7.18 4.82 -0.18
CA TRP A 48 -6.10 5.59 0.43
C TRP A 48 -4.89 5.54 -0.49
N GLU A 49 -4.25 6.68 -0.71
CA GLU A 49 -3.11 6.80 -1.62
C GLU A 49 -1.88 7.32 -0.92
N LYS A 50 -0.74 6.76 -1.25
CA LYS A 50 0.57 7.20 -0.74
C LYS A 50 1.60 7.16 -1.86
N GLU A 51 2.34 8.27 -2.02
CA GLU A 51 3.47 8.30 -2.93
C GLU A 51 4.72 7.76 -2.24
N ILE A 52 5.45 6.87 -2.93
CA ILE A 52 6.67 6.29 -2.41
C ILE A 52 7.80 6.41 -3.44
N ASP A 53 9.04 6.34 -2.94
CA ASP A 53 10.23 6.29 -3.77
C ASP A 53 10.53 4.86 -4.21
N GLU A 54 11.38 4.74 -5.22
CA GLU A 54 11.86 3.43 -5.70
C GLU A 54 12.51 2.62 -4.58
N ALA A 55 13.16 3.29 -3.61
CA ALA A 55 13.78 2.61 -2.48
C ALA A 55 12.78 1.88 -1.58
N GLU A 56 11.54 2.32 -1.55
CA GLU A 56 10.47 1.70 -0.76
C GLU A 56 9.63 0.70 -1.56
N LEU A 57 9.87 0.63 -2.87
CA LEU A 57 9.05 -0.19 -3.78
C LEU A 57 9.06 -1.66 -3.41
N ASP A 58 10.23 -2.22 -3.09
CA ASP A 58 10.36 -3.65 -2.81
C ASP A 58 9.49 -4.07 -1.63
N ASP A 59 9.51 -3.30 -0.54
CA ASP A 59 8.71 -3.60 0.65
C ASP A 59 7.21 -3.44 0.35
N ALA A 60 6.85 -2.37 -0.33
CA ALA A 60 5.47 -2.12 -0.71
C ALA A 60 4.94 -3.21 -1.65
N LYS A 61 5.77 -3.64 -2.59
CA LYS A 61 5.41 -4.71 -3.53
C LYS A 61 5.19 -6.03 -2.82
N LYS A 62 6.05 -6.37 -1.85
CA LYS A 62 5.87 -7.58 -1.04
C LYS A 62 4.57 -7.51 -0.23
N ALA A 63 4.27 -6.36 0.36
CA ALA A 63 3.02 -6.16 1.10
C ALA A 63 1.80 -6.34 0.18
N ALA A 64 1.84 -5.76 -1.01
CA ALA A 64 0.75 -5.87 -1.97
C ALA A 64 0.55 -7.30 -2.46
N GLU A 65 1.64 -8.01 -2.77
CA GLU A 65 1.58 -9.38 -3.24
C GLU A 65 1.17 -10.36 -2.14
N GLY A 66 1.54 -10.07 -0.90
CA GLY A 66 1.20 -10.91 0.26
C GLY A 66 -0.22 -10.70 0.77
N CYS A 67 -0.92 -9.66 0.32
CA CYS A 67 -2.27 -9.39 0.77
C CYS A 67 -3.24 -10.45 0.22
N PRO A 68 -3.93 -11.24 1.08
CA PRO A 68 -4.78 -12.33 0.60
C PRO A 68 -6.03 -11.84 -0.13
N VAL A 69 -6.47 -10.63 0.10
CA VAL A 69 -7.64 -10.04 -0.57
C VAL A 69 -7.27 -9.03 -1.65
N ARG A 70 -5.98 -8.81 -1.86
CA ARG A 70 -5.42 -7.96 -2.93
C ARG A 70 -6.04 -6.57 -2.99
N VAL A 71 -6.09 -5.91 -1.85
CA VAL A 71 -6.62 -4.54 -1.75
C VAL A 71 -5.54 -3.47 -1.85
N ILE A 72 -4.28 -3.88 -2.03
CA ILE A 72 -3.13 -2.98 -2.18
C ILE A 72 -2.64 -3.07 -3.61
N HIS A 73 -2.59 -1.92 -4.28
CA HIS A 73 -2.12 -1.82 -5.67
C HIS A 73 -1.01 -0.79 -5.75
N ILE A 74 -0.07 -1.01 -6.67
CA ILE A 74 1.05 -0.09 -6.88
C ILE A 74 1.07 0.31 -8.34
N ILE A 75 1.13 1.63 -8.58
CA ILE A 75 1.13 2.20 -9.92
C ILE A 75 2.42 2.99 -10.10
N GLU A 76 3.10 2.79 -11.23
CA GLU A 76 4.24 3.60 -11.62
C GLU A 76 3.75 4.95 -12.10
N LYS A 77 4.17 6.03 -11.45
CA LYS A 77 3.65 7.37 -11.75
C LYS A 77 4.09 7.89 -13.12
N ASP A 78 5.28 7.51 -13.58
CA ASP A 78 5.82 7.98 -14.85
C ASP A 78 4.99 7.54 -16.05
N THR A 79 4.48 6.31 -16.01
CA THR A 79 3.75 5.71 -17.13
C THR A 79 2.29 5.45 -16.83
N GLY A 80 1.89 5.52 -15.56
CA GLY A 80 0.56 5.14 -15.12
C GLY A 80 0.31 3.63 -15.13
N LYS A 81 1.36 2.83 -15.29
CA LYS A 81 1.25 1.38 -15.36
C LYS A 81 1.07 0.78 -13.98
N GLN A 82 0.06 -0.08 -13.83
CA GLN A 82 -0.13 -0.83 -12.60
C GLN A 82 0.85 -1.99 -12.52
N ILE A 83 1.65 -2.03 -11.45
CA ILE A 83 2.66 -3.05 -11.24
C ILE A 83 2.10 -4.24 -10.48
N VAL A 84 1.26 -3.96 -9.49
CA VAL A 84 0.66 -5.00 -8.64
C VAL A 84 -0.85 -4.87 -8.60
#